data_31f316eaf2d422a960381204d6f3b82c
#
_entry.id   31f316eaf2d422a960381204d6f3b82c
#
_cell.length_a   1.000
_cell.length_b   1.000
_cell.length_c   1.000
_cell.angle_alpha   90.00
_cell.angle_beta   90.00
_cell.angle_gamma   90.00
#
_symmetry.space_group_name_H-M   'P 1'
#
loop_
_entity.id
_entity.type
_entity.pdbx_description
1 polymer ?
#
loop_
_entity_poly.entity_id
_entity_poly.type
_entity_poly.pdbx_seq_one_letter_code
_entity_poly.pdbx_strand_id
1 'polypeptide(L)'
;MNNLLLCAAALLAAVAQDIEIIGDGMGPQHRRPSRHYRLPRSGVVTIAQLPESDSVGASQWDAGYCLAEYIEGSSVDAVRCDAARCDVSSRYANATAIALGAGAGGLDVIALLNSGATVLATDGDASVLDQLASNVQANQKAGAFLGATRLRWADGGDADRAAAALAGALDLIVAADVSFHTADTRALVDALDALSRLPGRTPEILLAHTFRFRRDDARFLAALDDRFARTELPKGPACSDDAALFRLALRH
;
A
#
# COMPACT_ATOMS: atom_id res chain seq x y z
N MET A 1 -38.13 -1.08 5.53
CA MET A 1 -36.69 -0.91 5.75
C MET A 1 -35.82 -2.08 5.24
N ASN A 2 -36.36 -3.19 4.75
CA ASN A 2 -35.56 -4.37 4.36
C ASN A 2 -35.15 -4.43 2.87
N ASN A 3 -35.68 -3.59 1.99
CA ASN A 3 -35.38 -3.68 0.55
C ASN A 3 -34.11 -2.94 0.10
N LEU A 4 -33.65 -1.95 0.85
CA LEU A 4 -32.40 -1.21 0.54
C LEU A 4 -31.14 -1.99 0.88
N LEU A 5 -31.17 -2.79 1.95
CA LEU A 5 -30.05 -3.66 2.34
C LEU A 5 -29.88 -4.85 1.39
N LEU A 6 -30.97 -5.40 0.86
CA LEU A 6 -30.96 -6.48 -0.13
C LEU A 6 -30.46 -6.00 -1.50
N CYS A 7 -30.78 -4.78 -1.93
CA CYS A 7 -30.25 -4.20 -3.16
C CYS A 7 -28.75 -3.92 -3.07
N ALA A 8 -28.25 -3.44 -1.94
CA ALA A 8 -26.81 -3.19 -1.73
C ALA A 8 -26.01 -4.49 -1.74
N ALA A 9 -26.51 -5.56 -1.09
CA ALA A 9 -25.87 -6.86 -1.08
C ALA A 9 -25.90 -7.55 -2.47
N ALA A 10 -27.01 -7.40 -3.23
CA ALA A 10 -27.11 -7.94 -4.58
C ALA A 10 -26.24 -7.18 -5.60
N LEU A 11 -26.07 -5.85 -5.44
CA LEU A 11 -25.15 -5.06 -6.26
C LEU A 11 -23.68 -5.40 -5.97
N LEU A 12 -23.34 -5.66 -4.71
CA LEU A 12 -22.00 -6.12 -4.32
C LEU A 12 -21.70 -7.53 -4.85
N ALA A 13 -22.67 -8.43 -4.87
CA ALA A 13 -22.52 -9.80 -5.39
C ALA A 13 -22.46 -9.85 -6.92
N ALA A 14 -23.18 -8.98 -7.64
CA ALA A 14 -23.18 -8.95 -9.11
C ALA A 14 -21.89 -8.36 -9.71
N VAL A 15 -21.12 -7.65 -8.92
CA VAL A 15 -19.87 -6.99 -9.34
C VAL A 15 -18.62 -7.86 -9.08
N ALA A 16 -18.79 -8.97 -8.35
CA ALA A 16 -17.70 -9.88 -8.00
C ALA A 16 -17.27 -10.83 -9.13
N GLN A 17 -17.93 -10.83 -10.28
CA GLN A 17 -17.77 -11.90 -11.30
C GLN A 17 -16.68 -11.67 -12.35
N ASP A 18 -16.01 -10.50 -12.40
CA ASP A 18 -14.96 -10.24 -13.41
C ASP A 18 -13.59 -9.79 -12.82
N ILE A 19 -13.35 -10.04 -11.54
CA ILE A 19 -12.01 -9.83 -10.98
C ILE A 19 -11.34 -11.21 -10.91
N GLU A 20 -10.44 -11.45 -11.83
CA GLU A 20 -9.53 -12.58 -11.76
C GLU A 20 -8.61 -12.39 -10.55
N ILE A 21 -9.02 -12.88 -9.38
CA ILE A 21 -8.15 -13.04 -8.22
C ILE A 21 -7.30 -14.26 -8.53
N ILE A 22 -6.09 -14.03 -9.02
CA ILE A 22 -5.14 -15.11 -9.27
C ILE A 22 -4.10 -15.05 -8.17
N GLY A 23 -4.15 -16.05 -7.30
CA GLY A 23 -3.15 -16.28 -6.26
C GLY A 23 -1.77 -16.61 -6.84
N ASP A 24 -0.81 -16.55 -5.96
CA ASP A 24 0.58 -16.96 -6.02
C ASP A 24 1.53 -16.21 -6.98
N GLY A 25 2.63 -15.80 -6.40
CA GLY A 25 3.66 -14.99 -7.03
C GLY A 25 4.21 -15.59 -8.32
N MET A 26 4.47 -14.74 -9.32
CA MET A 26 5.10 -15.03 -10.61
C MET A 26 4.20 -15.73 -11.66
N GLY A 27 2.89 -15.66 -11.54
CA GLY A 27 1.95 -16.13 -12.55
C GLY A 27 1.92 -15.26 -13.82
N PRO A 28 1.22 -15.70 -14.88
CA PRO A 28 1.12 -15.00 -16.17
C PRO A 28 0.57 -13.56 -16.06
N GLN A 29 -0.12 -13.20 -14.98
CA GLN A 29 -0.62 -11.85 -14.72
C GLN A 29 0.48 -10.80 -14.59
N HIS A 30 1.68 -11.17 -14.12
CA HIS A 30 2.82 -10.26 -14.01
C HIS A 30 3.42 -9.88 -15.38
N ARG A 31 3.09 -10.66 -16.42
CA ARG A 31 3.48 -10.39 -17.81
C ARG A 31 2.41 -9.66 -18.62
N ARG A 32 1.28 -9.32 -18.00
CA ARG A 32 0.25 -8.51 -18.67
C ARG A 32 0.69 -7.05 -18.74
N PRO A 33 0.41 -6.33 -19.82
CA PRO A 33 0.76 -4.90 -19.91
C PRO A 33 -0.06 -4.03 -18.97
N SER A 34 -1.22 -4.50 -18.51
CA SER A 34 -2.05 -3.83 -17.52
C SER A 34 -2.93 -4.79 -16.73
N ARG A 35 -3.33 -4.36 -15.52
CA ARG A 35 -4.29 -5.04 -14.66
C ARG A 35 -5.34 -4.04 -14.16
N HIS A 36 -6.54 -4.55 -13.87
CA HIS A 36 -7.64 -3.75 -13.32
C HIS A 36 -7.94 -4.20 -11.90
N TYR A 37 -8.13 -3.24 -11.01
CA TYR A 37 -8.44 -3.47 -9.61
C TYR A 37 -9.69 -2.69 -9.24
N ARG A 38 -10.54 -3.27 -8.41
CA ARG A 38 -11.70 -2.58 -7.88
C ARG A 38 -11.46 -2.21 -6.43
N LEU A 39 -11.44 -0.95 -6.14
CA LEU A 39 -11.28 -0.42 -4.79
C LEU A 39 -12.59 0.21 -4.30
N PRO A 40 -12.86 0.15 -2.98
CA PRO A 40 -14.12 0.61 -2.40
C PRO A 40 -14.50 2.06 -2.73
N ARG A 41 -13.51 2.94 -2.76
CA ARG A 41 -13.65 4.38 -2.98
C ARG A 41 -13.28 4.80 -4.40
N SER A 42 -12.15 4.32 -4.85
CA SER A 42 -11.62 4.67 -6.18
C SER A 42 -12.43 4.05 -7.32
N GLY A 43 -13.21 3.00 -7.07
CA GLY A 43 -13.85 2.23 -8.13
C GLY A 43 -12.82 1.42 -8.92
N VAL A 44 -12.91 1.39 -10.24
CA VAL A 44 -11.94 0.67 -11.07
C VAL A 44 -10.68 1.50 -11.24
N VAL A 45 -9.55 0.91 -10.87
CA VAL A 45 -8.19 1.45 -11.03
C VAL A 45 -7.46 0.58 -12.05
N THR A 46 -6.87 1.20 -13.06
CA THR A 46 -6.10 0.49 -14.12
C THR A 46 -4.62 0.76 -13.90
N ILE A 47 -3.86 -0.31 -13.69
CA ILE A 47 -2.42 -0.26 -13.46
C ILE A 47 -1.70 -0.79 -14.72
N ALA A 48 -0.90 0.04 -15.34
CA ALA A 48 0.04 -0.38 -16.38
C ALA A 48 1.28 -1.01 -15.71
N GLN A 49 1.78 -2.10 -16.30
CA GLN A 49 2.94 -2.85 -15.84
C GLN A 49 4.07 -2.79 -16.85
N LEU A 50 5.26 -3.21 -16.47
CA LEU A 50 6.45 -3.28 -17.32
C LEU A 50 6.80 -4.76 -17.60
N PRO A 51 6.03 -5.47 -18.44
CA PRO A 51 6.14 -6.92 -18.61
C PRO A 51 7.48 -7.40 -19.18
N GLU A 52 8.21 -6.51 -19.85
CA GLU A 52 9.53 -6.79 -20.44
C GLU A 52 10.69 -6.46 -19.48
N SER A 53 10.38 -5.97 -18.27
CA SER A 53 11.39 -5.63 -17.25
C SER A 53 11.72 -6.84 -16.39
N ASP A 54 13.01 -7.01 -16.07
CA ASP A 54 13.50 -7.99 -15.09
C ASP A 54 13.35 -7.51 -13.63
N SER A 55 12.87 -6.27 -13.42
CA SER A 55 12.66 -5.71 -12.08
C SER A 55 11.52 -6.42 -11.37
N VAL A 56 11.73 -6.80 -10.12
CA VAL A 56 10.67 -7.33 -9.23
C VAL A 56 9.54 -6.30 -9.04
N GLY A 57 9.90 -5.01 -9.00
CA GLY A 57 8.94 -3.91 -8.88
C GLY A 57 8.18 -3.58 -10.16
N ALA A 58 8.45 -4.26 -11.29
CA ALA A 58 7.82 -3.99 -12.58
C ALA A 58 6.32 -4.32 -12.63
N SER A 59 5.85 -5.16 -11.72
CA SER A 59 4.48 -5.65 -11.62
C SER A 59 3.79 -5.20 -10.34
N GLN A 60 2.46 -5.10 -10.38
CA GLN A 60 1.66 -4.94 -9.16
C GLN A 60 1.49 -6.29 -8.46
N TRP A 61 1.92 -6.35 -7.20
CA TRP A 61 1.79 -7.54 -6.34
C TRP A 61 0.48 -7.52 -5.54
N ASP A 62 -0.01 -8.71 -5.19
CA ASP A 62 -1.33 -8.88 -4.58
C ASP A 62 -1.43 -8.31 -3.15
N ALA A 63 -0.34 -8.32 -2.37
CA ALA A 63 -0.33 -7.62 -1.08
C ALA A 63 -0.58 -6.12 -1.22
N GLY A 64 -0.15 -5.48 -2.33
CA GLY A 64 -0.49 -4.09 -2.61
C GLY A 64 -1.99 -3.88 -2.83
N TYR A 65 -2.68 -4.85 -3.44
CA TYR A 65 -4.14 -4.79 -3.57
C TYR A 65 -4.84 -4.98 -2.22
N CYS A 66 -4.38 -5.93 -1.41
CA CYS A 66 -4.86 -6.13 -0.04
C CYS A 66 -4.72 -4.85 0.81
N LEU A 67 -3.54 -4.21 0.77
CA LEU A 67 -3.29 -2.98 1.50
C LEU A 67 -4.15 -1.81 1.00
N ALA A 68 -4.29 -1.66 -0.31
CA ALA A 68 -5.10 -0.61 -0.93
C ALA A 68 -6.59 -0.74 -0.55
N GLU A 69 -7.13 -1.97 -0.57
CA GLU A 69 -8.49 -2.25 -0.12
C GLU A 69 -8.67 -1.89 1.36
N TYR A 70 -7.73 -2.28 2.23
CA TYR A 70 -7.76 -1.93 3.65
C TYR A 70 -7.75 -0.41 3.86
N ILE A 71 -6.87 0.31 3.17
CA ILE A 71 -6.77 1.77 3.25
C ILE A 71 -8.11 2.43 2.92
N GLU A 72 -8.75 2.02 1.82
CA GLU A 72 -10.02 2.59 1.41
C GLU A 72 -11.23 2.07 2.20
N GLY A 73 -11.20 0.82 2.65
CA GLY A 73 -12.25 0.18 3.45
C GLY A 73 -12.28 0.66 4.91
N SER A 74 -11.13 0.97 5.49
CA SER A 74 -11.00 1.49 6.87
C SER A 74 -11.63 2.87 7.08
N SER A 75 -12.13 3.47 6.00
CA SER A 75 -12.71 4.81 6.00
C SER A 75 -14.12 4.90 6.59
N VAL A 76 -14.73 3.78 6.95
CA VAL A 76 -16.16 3.74 7.35
C VAL A 76 -16.38 4.19 8.81
N ASP A 77 -15.32 4.39 9.61
CA ASP A 77 -15.45 4.71 11.03
C ASP A 77 -15.84 6.17 11.35
N ALA A 78 -15.94 7.03 10.34
CA ALA A 78 -16.31 8.43 10.54
C ALA A 78 -17.42 8.89 9.57
N VAL A 79 -18.58 8.25 9.62
CA VAL A 79 -19.78 8.81 8.97
C VAL A 79 -20.30 9.96 9.83
N ARG A 80 -19.99 11.18 9.47
CA ARG A 80 -20.67 12.37 10.00
C ARG A 80 -21.85 12.71 9.10
N CYS A 81 -23.04 12.39 9.56
CA CYS A 81 -24.26 12.82 8.91
C CYS A 81 -24.78 14.09 9.61
N ASP A 82 -24.96 15.18 8.89
CA ASP A 82 -25.91 16.24 9.25
C ASP A 82 -27.24 16.02 8.51
N ALA A 83 -28.22 16.88 8.77
CA ALA A 83 -29.57 16.74 8.22
C ALA A 83 -29.64 16.78 6.67
N ALA A 84 -28.56 17.06 5.95
CA ALA A 84 -28.52 17.28 4.52
C ALA A 84 -27.41 16.48 3.79
N ARG A 85 -26.34 16.02 4.50
CA ARG A 85 -25.19 15.31 3.92
C ARG A 85 -24.60 14.32 4.91
N CYS A 86 -24.27 13.11 4.41
CA CYS A 86 -23.33 12.22 5.09
C CYS A 86 -21.96 12.41 4.48
N ASP A 87 -21.02 12.95 5.26
CA ASP A 87 -19.61 13.04 4.85
C ASP A 87 -18.86 11.83 5.40
N VAL A 88 -18.39 10.98 4.50
CA VAL A 88 -17.56 9.83 4.82
C VAL A 88 -16.11 10.29 4.69
N SER A 89 -15.60 10.96 5.72
CA SER A 89 -14.19 11.33 5.72
C SER A 89 -13.32 10.06 5.82
N SER A 90 -12.27 10.02 5.01
CA SER A 90 -11.29 8.95 5.10
C SER A 90 -10.48 9.10 6.40
N ARG A 91 -10.14 7.98 7.03
CA ARG A 91 -9.21 7.94 8.17
C ARG A 91 -7.87 8.61 7.84
N TYR A 92 -7.45 8.54 6.57
CA TYR A 92 -6.16 9.07 6.11
C TYR A 92 -6.28 10.43 5.41
N ALA A 93 -7.44 11.09 5.48
CA ALA A 93 -7.58 12.44 4.96
C ALA A 93 -6.63 13.40 5.67
N ASN A 94 -5.86 14.17 4.89
CA ASN A 94 -4.81 15.09 5.35
C ASN A 94 -3.60 14.42 6.04
N ALA A 95 -3.50 13.09 6.05
CA ALA A 95 -2.30 12.42 6.53
C ALA A 95 -1.15 12.62 5.53
N THR A 96 0.08 12.79 6.04
CA THR A 96 1.30 12.73 5.23
C THR A 96 1.87 11.32 5.30
N ALA A 97 2.03 10.69 4.15
CA ALA A 97 2.43 9.30 4.04
C ALA A 97 3.66 9.08 3.15
N ILE A 98 4.42 8.04 3.46
CA ILE A 98 5.44 7.48 2.58
C ILE A 98 5.09 6.03 2.24
N ALA A 99 5.19 5.68 0.94
CA ALA A 99 5.08 4.31 0.48
C ALA A 99 6.48 3.76 0.16
N LEU A 100 6.87 2.66 0.80
CA LEU A 100 8.16 2.00 0.61
C LEU A 100 8.02 0.83 -0.35
N GLY A 101 8.87 0.77 -1.37
CA GLY A 101 8.85 -0.30 -2.35
C GLY A 101 7.54 -0.36 -3.14
N ALA A 102 7.03 0.80 -3.57
CA ALA A 102 5.73 0.91 -4.24
C ALA A 102 5.67 0.22 -5.60
N GLY A 103 6.82 -0.12 -6.19
CA GLY A 103 6.91 -0.70 -7.52
C GLY A 103 6.34 0.21 -8.61
N ALA A 104 6.26 -0.31 -9.83
CA ALA A 104 5.62 0.40 -10.95
C ALA A 104 4.11 0.60 -10.73
N GLY A 105 3.47 -0.28 -9.96
CA GLY A 105 2.03 -0.30 -9.78
C GLY A 105 1.49 0.82 -8.91
N GLY A 106 2.00 0.97 -7.70
CA GLY A 106 1.63 2.02 -6.75
C GLY A 106 0.16 2.00 -6.31
N LEU A 107 -0.47 0.83 -6.23
CA LEU A 107 -1.91 0.74 -5.94
C LEU A 107 -2.26 1.25 -4.54
N ASP A 108 -1.41 1.01 -3.54
CA ASP A 108 -1.49 1.53 -2.19
C ASP A 108 -1.30 3.06 -2.15
N VAL A 109 -0.40 3.60 -2.97
CA VAL A 109 -0.21 5.05 -3.17
C VAL A 109 -1.49 5.70 -3.70
N ILE A 110 -2.09 5.10 -4.75
CA ILE A 110 -3.34 5.59 -5.35
C ILE A 110 -4.48 5.56 -4.32
N ALA A 111 -4.58 4.48 -3.54
CA ALA A 111 -5.59 4.36 -2.48
C ALA A 111 -5.45 5.45 -1.40
N LEU A 112 -4.22 5.74 -0.95
CA LEU A 112 -3.94 6.81 -0.01
C LEU A 112 -4.30 8.19 -0.57
N LEU A 113 -3.88 8.48 -1.80
CA LEU A 113 -4.20 9.74 -2.47
C LEU A 113 -5.70 9.93 -2.60
N ASN A 114 -6.43 8.90 -3.08
CA ASN A 114 -7.88 8.95 -3.23
C ASN A 114 -8.63 8.97 -1.88
N SER A 115 -7.92 8.64 -0.81
CA SER A 115 -8.36 8.86 0.57
C SER A 115 -8.06 10.27 1.11
N GLY A 116 -7.44 11.14 0.32
CA GLY A 116 -7.14 12.53 0.66
C GLY A 116 -5.80 12.75 1.36
N ALA A 117 -4.89 11.79 1.33
CA ALA A 117 -3.55 11.91 1.90
C ALA A 117 -2.60 12.70 0.99
N THR A 118 -1.50 13.19 1.59
CA THR A 118 -0.31 13.67 0.89
C THR A 118 0.72 12.55 0.87
N VAL A 119 1.16 12.09 -0.31
CA VAL A 119 1.95 10.87 -0.43
C VAL A 119 3.25 11.07 -1.19
N LEU A 120 4.37 10.63 -0.60
CA LEU A 120 5.64 10.38 -1.27
C LEU A 120 5.75 8.89 -1.60
N ALA A 121 5.87 8.55 -2.87
CA ALA A 121 6.10 7.16 -3.29
C ALA A 121 7.60 6.89 -3.45
N THR A 122 8.05 5.71 -3.04
CA THR A 122 9.47 5.35 -3.16
C THR A 122 9.67 3.92 -3.64
N ASP A 123 10.76 3.70 -4.36
CA ASP A 123 11.26 2.37 -4.71
C ASP A 123 12.79 2.39 -4.78
N GLY A 124 13.42 1.23 -4.52
CA GLY A 124 14.88 1.08 -4.64
C GLY A 124 15.37 1.03 -6.09
N ASP A 125 14.50 0.58 -7.00
CA ASP A 125 14.76 0.50 -8.43
C ASP A 125 14.26 1.74 -9.16
N ALA A 126 15.20 2.55 -9.66
CA ALA A 126 14.85 3.76 -10.39
C ALA A 126 14.10 3.48 -11.71
N SER A 127 14.23 2.29 -12.29
CA SER A 127 13.60 1.96 -13.58
C SER A 127 12.08 1.85 -13.52
N VAL A 128 11.49 1.70 -12.32
CA VAL A 128 10.04 1.60 -12.14
C VAL A 128 9.37 2.95 -11.82
N LEU A 129 10.14 3.99 -11.47
CA LEU A 129 9.60 5.25 -10.93
C LEU A 129 8.76 6.04 -11.93
N ASP A 130 9.15 6.07 -13.19
CA ASP A 130 8.39 6.78 -14.24
C ASP A 130 7.03 6.11 -14.47
N GLN A 131 6.99 4.78 -14.46
CA GLN A 131 5.73 4.04 -14.58
C GLN A 131 4.85 4.20 -13.33
N LEU A 132 5.45 4.20 -12.15
CA LEU A 132 4.77 4.49 -10.89
C LEU A 132 4.10 5.87 -10.95
N ALA A 133 4.85 6.90 -11.31
CA ALA A 133 4.30 8.26 -11.43
C ALA A 133 3.17 8.34 -12.47
N SER A 134 3.32 7.66 -13.60
CA SER A 134 2.30 7.60 -14.66
C SER A 134 1.02 6.93 -14.18
N ASN A 135 1.12 5.81 -13.46
CA ASN A 135 -0.02 5.10 -12.88
C ASN A 135 -0.74 5.96 -11.83
N VAL A 136 0.01 6.65 -10.98
CA VAL A 136 -0.56 7.57 -10.00
C VAL A 136 -1.32 8.69 -10.70
N GLN A 137 -0.72 9.38 -11.67
CA GLN A 137 -1.35 10.47 -12.41
C GLN A 137 -2.63 10.03 -13.13
N ALA A 138 -2.64 8.84 -13.69
CA ALA A 138 -3.80 8.30 -14.42
C ALA A 138 -4.99 7.94 -13.51
N ASN A 139 -4.75 7.68 -12.22
CA ASN A 139 -5.77 7.15 -11.31
C ASN A 139 -6.04 8.04 -10.08
N GLN A 140 -5.23 9.07 -9.84
CA GLN A 140 -5.42 10.00 -8.72
C GLN A 140 -6.68 10.85 -8.93
N LYS A 141 -7.53 10.94 -7.89
CA LYS A 141 -8.75 11.74 -7.87
C LYS A 141 -8.75 12.80 -6.76
N ALA A 142 -7.89 12.63 -5.76
CA ALA A 142 -7.79 13.50 -4.58
C ALA A 142 -6.37 13.50 -4.03
N GLY A 143 -6.15 14.14 -2.87
CA GLY A 143 -4.87 14.18 -2.18
C GLY A 143 -3.79 14.94 -2.92
N ALA A 144 -2.56 14.87 -2.41
CA ALA A 144 -1.39 15.52 -2.99
C ALA A 144 -0.26 14.51 -3.22
N PHE A 145 0.14 14.32 -4.47
CA PHE A 145 1.27 13.47 -4.83
C PHE A 145 2.57 14.29 -4.80
N LEU A 146 3.48 13.95 -3.88
CA LEU A 146 4.78 14.61 -3.74
C LEU A 146 5.80 14.12 -4.78
N GLY A 147 5.48 13.07 -5.52
CA GLY A 147 6.31 12.48 -6.54
C GLY A 147 6.74 11.05 -6.20
N ALA A 148 7.45 10.44 -7.17
CA ALA A 148 8.11 9.15 -7.00
C ALA A 148 9.61 9.37 -6.92
N THR A 149 10.28 8.82 -5.90
CA THR A 149 11.72 9.00 -5.71
C THR A 149 12.41 7.71 -5.32
N ARG A 150 13.70 7.63 -5.64
CA ARG A 150 14.51 6.47 -5.27
C ARG A 150 14.76 6.44 -3.76
N LEU A 151 14.51 5.28 -3.16
CA LEU A 151 14.90 4.98 -1.78
C LEU A 151 15.39 3.54 -1.69
N ARG A 152 16.71 3.38 -1.61
CA ARG A 152 17.36 2.10 -1.27
C ARG A 152 17.53 2.06 0.24
N TRP A 153 17.07 0.99 0.86
CA TRP A 153 17.01 0.91 2.31
C TRP A 153 18.39 0.95 3.00
N ALA A 154 19.42 0.44 2.34
CA ALA A 154 20.80 0.48 2.85
C ALA A 154 21.52 1.82 2.60
N ASP A 155 20.88 2.80 1.95
CA ASP A 155 21.48 4.09 1.60
C ASP A 155 20.90 5.23 2.45
N GLY A 156 21.64 5.65 3.46
CA GLY A 156 21.21 6.73 4.36
C GLY A 156 20.92 8.03 3.62
N GLY A 157 21.63 8.34 2.54
CA GLY A 157 21.37 9.54 1.74
C GLY A 157 20.02 9.51 1.00
N ASP A 158 19.53 8.32 0.64
CA ASP A 158 18.18 8.16 0.06
C ASP A 158 17.12 8.43 1.16
N ALA A 159 17.32 7.91 2.38
CA ALA A 159 16.41 8.14 3.51
C ALA A 159 16.36 9.62 3.92
N ASP A 160 17.50 10.31 3.94
CA ASP A 160 17.58 11.75 4.26
C ASP A 160 16.82 12.59 3.22
N ARG A 161 16.92 12.25 1.93
CA ARG A 161 16.15 12.93 0.86
C ARG A 161 14.64 12.71 1.00
N ALA A 162 14.22 11.50 1.32
CA ALA A 162 12.82 11.19 1.56
C ALA A 162 12.29 11.97 2.77
N ALA A 163 13.03 12.00 3.88
CA ALA A 163 12.68 12.77 5.07
C ALA A 163 12.55 14.26 4.78
N ALA A 164 13.48 14.83 3.98
CA ALA A 164 13.43 16.24 3.58
C ALA A 164 12.20 16.56 2.72
N ALA A 165 11.81 15.64 1.80
CA ALA A 165 10.63 15.80 0.96
C ALA A 165 9.31 15.78 1.75
N LEU A 166 9.30 15.11 2.91
CA LEU A 166 8.14 15.06 3.81
C LEU A 166 8.03 16.31 4.72
N ALA A 167 8.96 17.24 4.64
CA ALA A 167 8.99 18.48 5.42
C ALA A 167 8.84 18.27 6.95
N GLY A 168 9.27 17.12 7.46
CA GLY A 168 9.23 16.77 8.89
C GLY A 168 7.84 16.32 9.40
N ALA A 169 6.85 16.18 8.54
CA ALA A 169 5.54 15.63 8.90
C ALA A 169 5.40 14.24 8.31
N LEU A 170 5.30 13.21 9.14
CA LEU A 170 5.03 11.84 8.71
C LEU A 170 4.02 11.20 9.66
N ASP A 171 2.84 10.90 9.13
CA ASP A 171 1.74 10.28 9.89
C ASP A 171 1.63 8.78 9.59
N LEU A 172 2.08 8.34 8.40
CA LEU A 172 1.86 6.99 7.93
C LEU A 172 3.02 6.48 7.06
N ILE A 173 3.46 5.26 7.34
CA ILE A 173 4.35 4.49 6.47
C ILE A 173 3.57 3.29 5.95
N VAL A 174 3.58 3.06 4.64
CA VAL A 174 2.96 1.88 4.03
C VAL A 174 3.99 1.09 3.26
N ALA A 175 3.86 -0.24 3.28
CA ALA A 175 4.71 -1.15 2.52
C ALA A 175 3.93 -2.42 2.16
N ALA A 176 4.09 -2.91 0.94
CA ALA A 176 3.43 -4.13 0.49
C ALA A 176 4.38 -5.03 -0.30
N ASP A 177 4.52 -6.29 0.12
CA ASP A 177 5.41 -7.30 -0.49
C ASP A 177 6.89 -6.85 -0.65
N VAL A 178 7.35 -6.00 0.25
CA VAL A 178 8.71 -5.43 0.22
C VAL A 178 9.80 -6.41 0.66
N SER A 179 9.44 -7.51 1.31
CA SER A 179 10.36 -8.59 1.66
C SER A 179 10.29 -9.68 0.60
N PHE A 180 11.23 -9.66 -0.32
CA PHE A 180 11.46 -10.73 -1.28
C PHE A 180 12.78 -11.41 -0.96
N HIS A 181 12.97 -12.70 -1.31
CA HIS A 181 14.12 -13.51 -0.86
C HIS A 181 15.50 -12.90 -1.13
N THR A 182 15.62 -11.98 -2.08
CA THR A 182 16.85 -11.23 -2.37
C THR A 182 16.95 -9.90 -1.64
N ALA A 183 15.88 -9.48 -0.95
CA ALA A 183 15.86 -8.20 -0.25
C ALA A 183 16.74 -8.25 1.01
N ASP A 184 17.46 -7.17 1.28
CA ASP A 184 18.14 -6.97 2.55
C ASP A 184 17.10 -6.63 3.63
N THR A 185 16.60 -7.68 4.27
CA THR A 185 15.60 -7.59 5.35
C THR A 185 16.05 -6.65 6.47
N ARG A 186 17.34 -6.68 6.80
CA ARG A 186 17.89 -5.84 7.88
C ARG A 186 17.81 -4.37 7.51
N ALA A 187 18.25 -4.02 6.30
CA ALA A 187 18.20 -2.65 5.81
C ALA A 187 16.77 -2.11 5.72
N LEU A 188 15.81 -2.94 5.32
CA LEU A 188 14.38 -2.57 5.35
C LEU A 188 13.91 -2.24 6.77
N VAL A 189 14.20 -3.10 7.74
CA VAL A 189 13.80 -2.91 9.15
C VAL A 189 14.47 -1.66 9.73
N ASP A 190 15.75 -1.45 9.43
CA ASP A 190 16.49 -0.25 9.88
C ASP A 190 15.93 1.03 9.23
N ALA A 191 15.51 0.99 7.95
CA ALA A 191 14.84 2.11 7.28
C ALA A 191 13.47 2.42 7.89
N LEU A 192 12.67 1.39 8.21
CA LEU A 192 11.40 1.56 8.92
C LEU A 192 11.61 2.19 10.30
N ASP A 193 12.60 1.72 11.07
CA ASP A 193 12.93 2.27 12.39
C ASP A 193 13.37 3.74 12.27
N ALA A 194 14.26 4.06 11.34
CA ALA A 194 14.76 5.42 11.12
C ALA A 194 13.62 6.39 10.75
N LEU A 195 12.75 6.01 9.79
CA LEU A 195 11.60 6.84 9.40
C LEU A 195 10.60 7.02 10.53
N SER A 196 10.43 6.00 11.38
CA SER A 196 9.52 6.07 12.53
C SER A 196 10.01 6.97 13.65
N ARG A 197 11.30 7.33 13.65
CA ARG A 197 11.96 8.22 14.63
C ARG A 197 12.17 9.64 14.11
N LEU A 198 11.66 9.98 12.93
CA LEU A 198 11.72 11.35 12.45
C LEU A 198 11.06 12.29 13.46
N PRO A 199 11.55 13.54 13.58
CA PRO A 199 10.97 14.51 14.49
C PRO A 199 9.48 14.71 14.24
N GLY A 200 8.68 14.73 15.30
CA GLY A 200 7.25 14.94 15.23
C GLY A 200 6.46 13.79 15.86
N ARG A 201 5.37 13.42 15.22
CA ARG A 201 4.48 12.34 15.67
C ARG A 201 5.04 10.99 15.21
N THR A 202 4.97 9.98 16.06
CA THR A 202 5.27 8.61 15.63
C THR A 202 4.25 8.16 14.59
N PRO A 203 4.70 7.81 13.37
CA PRO A 203 3.80 7.39 12.30
C PRO A 203 3.16 6.04 12.59
N GLU A 204 1.93 5.84 12.10
CA GLU A 204 1.39 4.49 11.95
C GLU A 204 2.17 3.76 10.85
N ILE A 205 2.41 2.47 11.01
CA ILE A 205 3.04 1.65 9.98
C ILE A 205 2.07 0.54 9.59
N LEU A 206 1.75 0.46 8.30
CA LEU A 206 0.95 -0.61 7.72
C LEU A 206 1.82 -1.43 6.78
N LEU A 207 1.83 -2.74 6.99
CA LEU A 207 2.59 -3.68 6.20
C LEU A 207 1.68 -4.80 5.70
N ALA A 208 1.58 -4.98 4.38
CA ALA A 208 0.99 -6.16 3.79
C ALA A 208 2.08 -7.09 3.27
N HIS A 209 1.94 -8.38 3.53
CA HIS A 209 2.95 -9.38 3.16
C HIS A 209 2.28 -10.66 2.70
N THR A 210 2.73 -11.20 1.57
CA THR A 210 2.30 -12.51 1.07
C THR A 210 3.34 -13.56 1.41
N PHE A 211 2.94 -14.60 2.14
CA PHE A 211 3.83 -15.71 2.53
C PHE A 211 4.08 -16.63 1.35
N ARG A 212 5.33 -16.67 0.88
CA ARG A 212 5.75 -17.49 -0.26
C ARG A 212 6.90 -18.42 0.06
N PHE A 213 7.82 -17.97 0.91
CA PHE A 213 9.08 -18.64 1.20
C PHE A 213 9.26 -18.81 2.70
N ARG A 214 8.71 -19.88 3.25
CA ARG A 214 8.60 -20.13 4.70
C ARG A 214 9.83 -19.70 5.52
N ARG A 215 11.05 -19.94 5.01
CA ARG A 215 12.28 -19.60 5.71
C ARG A 215 12.58 -18.11 5.68
N ASP A 216 12.40 -17.49 4.54
CA ASP A 216 12.71 -16.07 4.36
C ASP A 216 11.63 -15.20 5.00
N ASP A 217 10.36 -15.61 4.88
CA ASP A 217 9.23 -14.99 5.59
C ASP A 217 9.43 -15.03 7.11
N ALA A 218 9.85 -16.18 7.66
CA ALA A 218 10.13 -16.31 9.09
C ALA A 218 11.29 -15.40 9.55
N ARG A 219 12.34 -15.26 8.74
CA ARG A 219 13.46 -14.34 9.02
C ARG A 219 13.02 -12.89 9.00
N PHE A 220 12.20 -12.53 8.02
CA PHE A 220 11.65 -11.19 7.91
C PHE A 220 10.81 -10.83 9.12
N LEU A 221 9.86 -11.71 9.48
CA LEU A 221 9.01 -11.48 10.64
C LEU A 221 9.82 -11.41 11.94
N ALA A 222 10.84 -12.26 12.11
CA ALA A 222 11.71 -12.20 13.28
C ALA A 222 12.48 -10.88 13.35
N ALA A 223 13.02 -10.39 12.22
CA ALA A 223 13.71 -9.11 12.19
C ALA A 223 12.78 -7.92 12.49
N LEU A 224 11.52 -7.98 12.05
CA LEU A 224 10.51 -6.99 12.44
C LEU A 224 10.22 -7.05 13.95
N ASP A 225 10.07 -8.26 14.51
CA ASP A 225 9.76 -8.46 15.94
C ASP A 225 10.87 -7.98 16.88
N ASP A 226 12.11 -7.88 16.39
CA ASP A 226 13.23 -7.29 17.15
C ASP A 226 13.03 -5.78 17.40
N ARG A 227 12.30 -5.06 16.55
CA ARG A 227 12.14 -3.60 16.58
C ARG A 227 10.70 -3.17 16.82
N PHE A 228 9.73 -3.96 16.36
CA PHE A 228 8.32 -3.59 16.32
C PHE A 228 7.44 -4.64 17.02
N ALA A 229 6.39 -4.19 17.68
CA ALA A 229 5.26 -5.02 18.02
C ALA A 229 4.34 -5.10 16.80
N ARG A 230 4.00 -6.30 16.35
CA ARG A 230 3.06 -6.54 15.25
C ARG A 230 1.67 -6.84 15.77
N THR A 231 0.67 -6.21 15.16
CA THR A 231 -0.74 -6.55 15.33
C THR A 231 -1.31 -6.91 13.99
N GLU A 232 -1.84 -8.12 13.84
CA GLU A 232 -2.52 -8.52 12.60
C GLU A 232 -3.85 -7.79 12.49
N LEU A 233 -4.14 -7.29 11.29
CA LEU A 233 -5.35 -6.54 10.98
C LEU A 233 -6.33 -7.41 10.20
N PRO A 234 -7.64 -7.10 10.28
CA PRO A 234 -8.64 -7.81 9.48
C PRO A 234 -8.36 -7.66 7.98
N LYS A 235 -8.49 -8.77 7.26
CA LYS A 235 -8.35 -8.82 5.79
C LYS A 235 -9.70 -8.61 5.12
N GLY A 236 -9.70 -7.84 4.04
CA GLY A 236 -10.82 -7.76 3.11
C GLY A 236 -10.76 -8.84 2.03
N PRO A 237 -11.76 -8.91 1.15
CA PRO A 237 -11.84 -9.91 0.08
C PRO A 237 -10.74 -9.80 -0.99
N ALA A 238 -10.05 -8.66 -1.09
CA ALA A 238 -8.89 -8.50 -1.98
C ALA A 238 -7.62 -9.21 -1.47
N CYS A 239 -7.60 -9.61 -0.20
CA CYS A 239 -6.46 -10.28 0.39
C CYS A 239 -6.54 -11.79 0.15
N SER A 240 -5.48 -12.37 -0.45
CA SER A 240 -5.35 -13.82 -0.56
C SER A 240 -5.24 -14.49 0.81
N ASP A 241 -5.49 -15.80 0.89
CA ASP A 241 -5.35 -16.57 2.12
C ASP A 241 -3.89 -16.54 2.64
N ASP A 242 -2.93 -16.52 1.72
CA ASP A 242 -1.49 -16.46 2.02
C ASP A 242 -0.97 -15.06 2.35
N ALA A 243 -1.81 -14.03 2.31
CA ALA A 243 -1.45 -12.68 2.70
C ALA A 243 -1.80 -12.39 4.17
N ALA A 244 -0.99 -11.55 4.81
CA ALA A 244 -1.30 -10.94 6.09
C ALA A 244 -1.14 -9.43 6.02
N LEU A 245 -1.93 -8.73 6.81
CA LEU A 245 -1.87 -7.29 6.97
C LEU A 245 -1.53 -6.98 8.42
N PHE A 246 -0.50 -6.19 8.64
CA PHE A 246 0.01 -5.85 9.95
C PHE A 246 0.01 -4.35 10.21
N ARG A 247 -0.29 -3.98 11.45
CA ARG A 247 0.11 -2.71 12.04
C ARG A 247 1.35 -2.94 12.87
N LEU A 248 2.36 -2.08 12.68
CA LEU A 248 3.60 -2.13 13.44
C LEU A 248 3.68 -0.94 14.38
N ALA A 249 4.16 -1.17 15.61
CA ALA A 249 4.44 -0.15 16.60
C ALA A 249 5.86 -0.33 17.12
N LEU A 250 6.65 0.76 17.24
CA LEU A 250 7.99 0.71 17.80
C LEU A 250 7.97 0.07 19.20
N ARG A 251 8.93 -0.81 19.45
CA ARG A 251 9.23 -1.28 20.79
C ARG A 251 10.11 -0.26 21.51
N HIS A 252 9.79 0.02 22.76
CA HIS A 252 10.53 0.95 23.64
C HIS A 252 11.59 0.20 24.43
#